data_f2bab64c96855ed6f35719c54dc779d0
#
_entry.id   f2bab64c96855ed6f35719c54dc779d0
#
_cell.length_a   1.000
_cell.length_b   1.000
_cell.length_c   1.000
_cell.angle_alpha   90.00
_cell.angle_beta   90.00
_cell.angle_gamma   90.00
#
_symmetry.space_group_name_H-M   'P 1'
#
loop_
_entity.id
_entity.type
_entity.pdbx_description
1 polymer ?
#
loop_
_entity_poly.entity_id
_entity_poly.type
_entity_poly.pdbx_seq_one_letter_code
_entity_poly.pdbx_strand_id
1 'polypeptide(L)'
;MYRYTEKELKTLLDNIVILVDTREQVNDHIISYFNTKKKIYKVEKLDQGDYSCYIESNEDTIPLGVYRDWYFSNRIAIERKNSVDELVQSIKDRDRFENEFARLVINNTKIIVLVEDCNGYERILTGDYRSEYSKNALVGSIETFIARYDLNIQYLDKKYTGYKIYQTMKYHVREYLKRGEY
;
A
#
# COMPACT_ATOMS: atom_id res chain seq x y z
N MET A 1 4.06 11.36 -25.81
CA MET A 1 4.32 12.76 -25.37
C MET A 1 3.81 12.86 -23.94
N TYR A 2 4.62 13.33 -22.98
CA TYR A 2 4.16 13.47 -21.61
C TYR A 2 3.13 14.60 -21.53
N ARG A 3 2.01 14.38 -20.84
CA ARG A 3 0.93 15.38 -20.68
C ARG A 3 1.36 16.53 -19.76
N TYR A 4 2.18 16.24 -18.76
CA TYR A 4 2.61 17.20 -17.75
C TYR A 4 4.10 17.46 -17.84
N THR A 5 4.50 18.71 -17.65
CA THR A 5 5.88 19.09 -17.39
C THR A 5 6.33 18.59 -16.01
N GLU A 6 7.63 18.54 -15.75
CA GLU A 6 8.13 18.13 -14.41
C GLU A 6 7.66 19.10 -13.30
N LYS A 7 7.43 20.39 -13.62
CA LYS A 7 6.87 21.35 -12.68
C LYS A 7 5.42 21.05 -12.34
N GLU A 8 4.60 20.76 -13.33
CA GLU A 8 3.18 20.38 -13.15
C GLU A 8 3.05 19.07 -12.42
N LEU A 9 3.89 18.07 -12.77
CA LEU A 9 3.95 16.80 -12.02
C LEU A 9 4.31 17.05 -10.56
N LYS A 10 5.26 17.92 -10.27
CA LYS A 10 5.61 18.26 -8.90
C LYS A 10 4.41 18.85 -8.16
N THR A 11 3.69 19.79 -8.77
CA THR A 11 2.48 20.37 -8.18
C THR A 11 1.44 19.31 -7.86
N LEU A 12 1.12 18.42 -8.81
CA LEU A 12 0.17 17.31 -8.58
C LEU A 12 0.62 16.39 -7.45
N LEU A 13 1.91 16.02 -7.41
CA LEU A 13 2.45 15.12 -6.39
C LEU A 13 2.59 15.75 -5.01
N ASP A 14 2.73 17.09 -4.92
CA ASP A 14 2.75 17.82 -3.65
C ASP A 14 1.33 17.91 -3.04
N ASN A 15 0.26 17.72 -3.85
CA ASN A 15 -1.14 17.69 -3.44
C ASN A 15 -1.69 16.26 -3.26
N ILE A 16 -0.83 15.26 -3.08
CA ILE A 16 -1.26 13.91 -2.72
C ILE A 16 -1.70 13.88 -1.25
N VAL A 17 -2.89 13.34 -1.03
CA VAL A 17 -3.46 13.02 0.27
C VAL A 17 -3.44 11.50 0.46
N ILE A 18 -2.86 11.04 1.56
CA ILE A 18 -2.87 9.61 1.90
C ILE A 18 -4.22 9.24 2.51
N LEU A 19 -4.82 8.18 2.01
CA LEU A 19 -6.01 7.56 2.59
C LEU A 19 -5.58 6.50 3.60
N VAL A 20 -6.19 6.54 4.78
CA VAL A 20 -6.00 5.56 5.85
C VAL A 20 -7.35 4.90 6.12
N ASP A 21 -7.42 3.58 6.02
CA ASP A 21 -8.68 2.86 6.27
C ASP A 21 -9.15 3.05 7.72
N THR A 22 -10.46 3.20 7.91
CA THR A 22 -11.08 3.35 9.25
C THR A 22 -10.88 2.14 10.16
N ARG A 23 -10.58 0.98 9.59
CA ARG A 23 -10.33 -0.28 10.32
C ARG A 23 -8.87 -0.43 10.74
N GLU A 24 -7.98 0.39 10.18
CA GLU A 24 -6.55 0.34 10.48
C GLU A 24 -6.26 0.84 11.89
N GLN A 25 -5.70 -0.02 12.70
CA GLN A 25 -5.40 0.23 14.11
C GLN A 25 -3.90 0.08 14.39
N VAL A 26 -3.46 0.56 15.56
CA VAL A 26 -2.05 0.43 16.01
C VAL A 26 -1.06 1.05 15.01
N ASN A 27 -1.44 2.15 14.37
CA ASN A 27 -0.68 2.86 13.34
C ASN A 27 -0.14 4.22 13.78
N ASP A 28 -0.07 4.50 15.08
CA ASP A 28 0.38 5.80 15.64
C ASP A 28 1.74 6.25 15.11
N HIS A 29 2.67 5.32 14.89
CA HIS A 29 4.00 5.62 14.34
C HIS A 29 3.93 6.12 12.89
N ILE A 30 2.96 5.65 12.11
CA ILE A 30 2.70 6.08 10.73
C ILE A 30 2.08 7.48 10.74
N ILE A 31 1.06 7.67 11.56
CA ILE A 31 0.37 8.96 11.74
C ILE A 31 1.36 10.02 12.28
N SER A 32 2.18 9.66 13.24
CA SER A 32 3.25 10.52 13.76
C SER A 32 4.24 10.93 12.67
N TYR A 33 4.63 9.99 11.79
CA TYR A 33 5.46 10.32 10.63
C TYR A 33 4.77 11.33 9.71
N PHE A 34 3.49 11.11 9.36
CA PHE A 34 2.76 12.03 8.48
C PHE A 34 2.69 13.43 9.08
N ASN A 35 2.34 13.56 10.36
CA ASN A 35 2.28 14.83 11.07
C ASN A 35 3.65 15.53 11.11
N THR A 36 4.72 14.81 11.48
CA THR A 36 6.08 15.35 11.57
C THR A 36 6.61 15.83 10.21
N LYS A 37 6.29 15.08 9.16
CA LYS A 37 6.73 15.39 7.78
C LYS A 37 5.72 16.22 7.00
N LYS A 38 4.68 16.74 7.68
CA LYS A 38 3.60 17.56 7.09
C LYS A 38 2.99 16.88 5.84
N LYS A 39 2.75 15.56 5.92
CA LYS A 39 2.04 14.81 4.89
C LYS A 39 0.57 14.83 5.22
N ILE A 40 -0.24 15.22 4.24
CA ILE A 40 -1.69 15.28 4.41
C ILE A 40 -2.22 13.85 4.33
N TYR A 41 -3.12 13.52 5.23
CA TYR A 41 -3.83 12.24 5.23
C TYR A 41 -5.29 12.45 5.64
N LYS A 42 -6.14 11.51 5.23
CA LYS A 42 -7.57 11.45 5.55
C LYS A 42 -7.91 10.03 5.99
N VAL A 43 -8.62 9.91 7.09
CA VAL A 43 -9.17 8.63 7.54
C VAL A 43 -10.52 8.44 6.85
N GLU A 44 -10.61 7.39 6.03
CA GLU A 44 -11.79 7.08 5.23
C GLU A 44 -11.89 5.57 5.01
N LYS A 45 -13.11 5.01 4.95
CA LYS A 45 -13.30 3.59 4.67
C LYS A 45 -12.80 3.26 3.26
N LEU A 46 -11.88 2.32 3.17
CA LEU A 46 -11.39 1.78 1.90
C LEU A 46 -12.10 0.45 1.58
N ASP A 47 -12.36 0.21 0.31
CA ASP A 47 -12.88 -1.08 -0.15
C ASP A 47 -11.80 -2.17 -0.08
N GLN A 48 -10.52 -1.77 -0.20
CA GLN A 48 -9.37 -2.68 -0.29
C GLN A 48 -8.12 -2.08 0.34
N GLY A 49 -7.39 -2.90 1.11
CA GLY A 49 -6.15 -2.53 1.79
C GLY A 49 -6.34 -1.53 2.92
N ASP A 50 -5.26 -1.17 3.56
CA ASP A 50 -5.22 -0.29 4.72
C ASP A 50 -4.85 1.15 4.34
N TYR A 51 -4.12 1.33 3.24
CA TYR A 51 -3.67 2.63 2.74
C TYR A 51 -3.82 2.75 1.23
N SER A 52 -4.21 3.94 0.79
CA SER A 52 -4.22 4.37 -0.61
C SER A 52 -3.98 5.88 -0.71
N CYS A 53 -4.35 6.53 -1.81
CA CYS A 53 -4.21 7.98 -1.95
C CYS A 53 -5.18 8.57 -2.97
N TYR A 54 -5.25 9.90 -2.96
CA TYR A 54 -5.85 10.70 -4.02
C TYR A 54 -5.05 11.99 -4.25
N ILE A 55 -5.26 12.64 -5.40
CA ILE A 55 -4.81 14.02 -5.63
C ILE A 55 -6.00 14.93 -5.31
N GLU A 56 -5.77 15.88 -4.40
CA GLU A 56 -6.79 16.84 -4.00
C GLU A 56 -7.09 17.84 -5.12
N SER A 57 -8.38 18.12 -5.32
CA SER A 57 -8.86 19.18 -6.20
C SER A 57 -8.85 20.52 -5.44
N ASN A 58 -7.94 21.41 -5.81
CA ASN A 58 -7.79 22.72 -5.22
C ASN A 58 -7.30 23.75 -6.25
N GLU A 59 -7.03 24.98 -5.81
CA GLU A 59 -6.61 26.08 -6.69
C GLU A 59 -5.32 25.79 -7.49
N ASP A 60 -4.42 24.96 -6.97
CA ASP A 60 -3.17 24.57 -7.65
C ASP A 60 -3.37 23.46 -8.69
N THR A 61 -4.33 22.57 -8.45
CA THR A 61 -4.53 21.34 -9.24
C THR A 61 -5.64 21.45 -10.28
N ILE A 62 -6.64 22.32 -10.07
CA ILE A 62 -7.71 22.60 -11.05
C ILE A 62 -7.16 23.06 -12.40
N PRO A 63 -6.17 23.99 -12.49
CA PRO A 63 -5.58 24.38 -13.77
C PRO A 63 -4.88 23.24 -14.52
N LEU A 64 -4.52 22.16 -13.80
CA LEU A 64 -3.88 20.96 -14.33
C LEU A 64 -4.88 19.85 -14.70
N GLY A 65 -6.19 20.14 -14.59
CA GLY A 65 -7.27 19.24 -15.00
C GLY A 65 -7.85 18.38 -13.88
N VAL A 66 -7.49 18.64 -12.62
CA VAL A 66 -8.06 17.96 -11.45
C VAL A 66 -9.27 18.72 -10.95
N TYR A 67 -10.41 18.61 -11.62
CA TYR A 67 -11.65 19.33 -11.29
C TYR A 67 -12.43 18.72 -10.11
N ARG A 68 -12.04 17.53 -9.66
CA ARG A 68 -12.53 16.81 -8.48
C ARG A 68 -11.40 15.96 -7.93
N ASP A 69 -11.49 15.55 -6.67
CA ASP A 69 -10.53 14.65 -6.05
C ASP A 69 -10.32 13.41 -6.93
N TRP A 70 -9.06 13.13 -7.23
CA TRP A 70 -8.70 12.06 -8.16
C TRP A 70 -8.16 10.87 -7.39
N TYR A 71 -9.05 9.93 -7.07
CA TYR A 71 -8.78 8.75 -6.26
C TYR A 71 -8.00 7.67 -7.02
N PHE A 72 -7.02 7.08 -6.33
CA PHE A 72 -6.20 5.96 -6.80
C PHE A 72 -6.48 4.66 -6.05
N SER A 73 -7.50 4.58 -5.20
CA SER A 73 -7.83 3.40 -4.41
C SER A 73 -8.21 2.17 -5.25
N ASN A 74 -8.61 2.38 -6.51
CA ASN A 74 -8.81 1.32 -7.50
C ASN A 74 -7.56 1.04 -8.37
N ARG A 75 -6.39 1.63 -8.05
CA ARG A 75 -5.14 1.47 -8.81
C ARG A 75 -4.02 0.96 -7.95
N ILE A 76 -3.95 1.40 -6.70
CA ILE A 76 -2.93 0.98 -5.74
C ILE A 76 -3.51 0.93 -4.33
N ALA A 77 -3.21 -0.15 -3.62
CA ALA A 77 -3.47 -0.31 -2.20
C ALA A 77 -2.23 -0.88 -1.50
N ILE A 78 -2.08 -0.55 -0.24
CA ILE A 78 -1.09 -1.16 0.64
C ILE A 78 -1.86 -1.89 1.75
N GLU A 79 -1.55 -3.16 1.94
CA GLU A 79 -1.96 -3.99 3.07
C GLU A 79 -0.80 -4.03 4.07
N ARG A 80 -1.01 -3.60 5.30
CA ARG A 80 0.02 -3.61 6.34
C ARG A 80 -0.16 -4.80 7.27
N LYS A 81 0.95 -5.41 7.60
CA LYS A 81 1.05 -6.43 8.67
C LYS A 81 2.05 -5.94 9.72
N ASN A 82 1.61 -5.82 10.95
CA ASN A 82 2.45 -5.29 12.03
C ASN A 82 3.57 -6.25 12.45
N SER A 83 3.55 -7.48 11.95
CA SER A 83 4.55 -8.52 12.25
C SER A 83 4.47 -9.69 11.27
N VAL A 84 5.49 -10.54 11.28
CA VAL A 84 5.45 -11.86 10.62
C VAL A 84 4.32 -12.74 11.19
N ASP A 85 4.07 -12.69 12.48
CA ASP A 85 3.00 -13.48 13.11
C ASP A 85 1.62 -13.13 12.53
N GLU A 86 1.35 -11.86 12.28
CA GLU A 86 0.11 -11.42 11.64
C GLU A 86 0.03 -11.86 10.18
N LEU A 87 1.13 -11.78 9.43
CA LEU A 87 1.18 -12.31 8.06
C LEU A 87 0.88 -13.80 8.03
N VAL A 88 1.52 -14.59 8.91
CA VAL A 88 1.29 -16.04 9.01
C VAL A 88 -0.16 -16.35 9.34
N GLN A 89 -0.76 -15.60 10.27
CA GLN A 89 -2.17 -15.78 10.62
C GLN A 89 -3.11 -15.45 9.46
N SER A 90 -2.81 -14.40 8.69
CA SER A 90 -3.58 -14.03 7.51
C SER A 90 -3.51 -15.10 6.42
N ILE A 91 -2.31 -15.67 6.18
CA ILE A 91 -2.11 -16.75 5.20
C ILE A 91 -2.79 -18.05 5.65
N LYS A 92 -2.87 -18.30 6.96
CA LYS A 92 -3.55 -19.45 7.53
C LYS A 92 -5.08 -19.37 7.32
N ASP A 93 -5.64 -18.16 7.38
CA ASP A 93 -7.03 -17.86 6.99
C ASP A 93 -7.13 -17.69 5.47
N ARG A 94 -6.81 -18.77 4.77
CA ARG A 94 -6.56 -18.81 3.33
C ARG A 94 -7.71 -18.24 2.51
N ASP A 95 -8.93 -18.68 2.79
CA ASP A 95 -10.11 -18.33 1.98
C ASP A 95 -10.38 -16.81 2.04
N ARG A 96 -10.22 -16.21 3.22
CA ARG A 96 -10.35 -14.76 3.39
C ARG A 96 -9.26 -14.01 2.62
N PHE A 97 -8.02 -14.44 2.77
CA PHE A 97 -6.86 -13.83 2.15
C PHE A 97 -6.91 -13.94 0.61
N GLU A 98 -7.27 -15.12 0.08
CA GLU A 98 -7.45 -15.32 -1.37
C GLU A 98 -8.60 -14.48 -1.94
N ASN A 99 -9.73 -14.40 -1.25
CA ASN A 99 -10.86 -13.59 -1.69
C ASN A 99 -10.53 -12.10 -1.77
N GLU A 100 -9.70 -11.60 -0.85
CA GLU A 100 -9.22 -10.22 -0.86
C GLU A 100 -8.37 -9.94 -2.11
N PHE A 101 -7.38 -10.78 -2.38
CA PHE A 101 -6.49 -10.59 -3.54
C PHE A 101 -7.16 -10.88 -4.88
N ALA A 102 -8.06 -11.85 -4.94
CA ALA A 102 -8.83 -12.10 -6.16
C ALA A 102 -9.63 -10.87 -6.62
N ARG A 103 -10.23 -10.13 -5.68
CA ARG A 103 -10.93 -8.86 -6.00
C ARG A 103 -9.99 -7.80 -6.53
N LEU A 104 -8.77 -7.71 -5.97
CA LEU A 104 -7.75 -6.75 -6.40
C LEU A 104 -7.29 -7.02 -7.84
N VAL A 105 -7.06 -8.30 -8.18
CA VAL A 105 -6.68 -8.72 -9.54
C VAL A 105 -7.80 -8.41 -10.54
N ILE A 106 -9.06 -8.72 -10.20
CA ILE A 106 -10.22 -8.41 -11.07
C ILE A 106 -10.30 -6.90 -11.35
N ASN A 107 -10.02 -6.06 -10.37
CA ASN A 107 -10.05 -4.61 -10.50
C ASN A 107 -8.76 -4.02 -11.08
N ASN A 108 -7.77 -4.85 -11.43
CA ASN A 108 -6.43 -4.43 -11.86
C ASN A 108 -5.76 -3.45 -10.87
N THR A 109 -6.01 -3.64 -9.58
CA THR A 109 -5.44 -2.84 -8.49
C THR A 109 -4.11 -3.46 -8.06
N LYS A 110 -3.04 -2.68 -8.13
CA LYS A 110 -1.74 -3.11 -7.60
C LYS A 110 -1.78 -3.15 -6.08
N ILE A 111 -1.41 -4.29 -5.49
CA ILE A 111 -1.28 -4.41 -4.05
C ILE A 111 0.16 -4.61 -3.61
N ILE A 112 0.51 -3.97 -2.49
CA ILE A 112 1.78 -4.16 -1.82
C ILE A 112 1.49 -4.54 -0.37
N VAL A 113 1.99 -5.69 0.06
CA VAL A 113 1.94 -6.12 1.46
C VAL A 113 3.18 -5.63 2.16
N LEU A 114 3.04 -4.74 3.15
CA LEU A 114 4.14 -4.25 3.98
C LEU A 114 4.13 -4.99 5.33
N VAL A 115 5.20 -5.71 5.61
CA VAL A 115 5.38 -6.43 6.88
C VAL A 115 6.38 -5.66 7.74
N GLU A 116 5.95 -5.22 8.92
CA GLU A 116 6.77 -4.44 9.86
C GLU A 116 7.74 -5.32 10.66
N ASP A 117 8.61 -6.03 9.93
CA ASP A 117 9.66 -6.86 10.47
C ASP A 117 10.82 -6.92 9.46
N CYS A 118 11.94 -6.25 9.74
CA CYS A 118 13.06 -6.22 8.80
C CYS A 118 13.73 -7.59 8.59
N ASN A 119 13.60 -8.50 9.54
CA ASN A 119 14.09 -9.87 9.45
C ASN A 119 12.98 -10.86 9.05
N GLY A 120 11.82 -10.34 8.63
CA GLY A 120 10.61 -11.14 8.43
C GLY A 120 10.79 -12.30 7.46
N TYR A 121 11.52 -12.11 6.37
CA TYR A 121 11.77 -13.18 5.41
C TYR A 121 12.64 -14.29 6.02
N GLU A 122 13.70 -13.94 6.76
CA GLU A 122 14.55 -14.91 7.46
C GLU A 122 13.75 -15.69 8.51
N ARG A 123 12.89 -14.99 9.27
CA ARG A 123 12.01 -15.63 10.28
C ARG A 123 11.06 -16.64 9.65
N ILE A 124 10.53 -16.36 8.47
CA ILE A 124 9.71 -17.32 7.71
C ILE A 124 10.52 -18.55 7.32
N LEU A 125 11.73 -18.39 6.81
CA LEU A 125 12.60 -19.48 6.37
C LEU A 125 13.07 -20.35 7.54
N THR A 126 13.27 -19.78 8.72
CA THR A 126 13.71 -20.49 9.93
C THR A 126 12.56 -21.07 10.72
N GLY A 127 11.33 -20.59 10.52
CA GLY A 127 10.15 -20.97 11.30
C GLY A 127 10.04 -20.22 12.63
N ASP A 128 10.70 -19.07 12.76
CA ASP A 128 10.66 -18.23 13.96
C ASP A 128 9.40 -17.33 13.98
N TYR A 129 8.23 -17.95 14.27
CA TYR A 129 6.95 -17.27 14.44
C TYR A 129 6.01 -18.08 15.34
N ARG A 130 5.00 -17.42 15.91
CA ARG A 130 4.06 -18.01 16.90
C ARG A 130 2.93 -18.79 16.23
N SER A 131 3.23 -19.78 15.40
CA SER A 131 2.21 -20.59 14.75
C SER A 131 2.72 -22.01 14.53
N GLU A 132 1.83 -22.98 14.68
CA GLU A 132 2.06 -24.37 14.29
C GLU A 132 2.11 -24.58 12.76
N TYR A 133 1.89 -23.52 11.98
CA TYR A 133 1.91 -23.62 10.53
C TYR A 133 3.33 -23.94 10.04
N SER A 134 3.45 -25.06 9.33
CA SER A 134 4.76 -25.56 8.88
C SER A 134 5.46 -24.53 7.99
N LYS A 135 6.75 -24.25 8.22
CA LYS A 135 7.54 -23.30 7.43
C LYS A 135 7.52 -23.62 5.93
N ASN A 136 7.61 -24.88 5.55
CA ASN A 136 7.58 -25.28 4.15
C ASN A 136 6.20 -25.00 3.51
N ALA A 137 5.11 -25.25 4.24
CA ALA A 137 3.77 -24.92 3.80
C ALA A 137 3.56 -23.39 3.72
N LEU A 138 4.10 -22.63 4.68
CA LEU A 138 4.05 -21.17 4.67
C LEU A 138 4.77 -20.58 3.45
N VAL A 139 6.01 -20.98 3.22
CA VAL A 139 6.78 -20.58 2.04
C VAL A 139 6.04 -20.93 0.75
N GLY A 140 5.54 -22.17 0.63
CA GLY A 140 4.76 -22.59 -0.53
C GLY A 140 3.49 -21.77 -0.74
N SER A 141 2.80 -21.37 0.34
CA SER A 141 1.62 -20.49 0.25
C SER A 141 1.99 -19.08 -0.19
N ILE A 142 3.06 -18.49 0.36
CA ILE A 142 3.56 -17.17 -0.03
C ILE A 142 3.92 -17.16 -1.51
N GLU A 143 4.72 -18.11 -1.97
CA GLU A 143 5.13 -18.18 -3.38
C GLU A 143 3.95 -18.43 -4.31
N THR A 144 2.96 -19.21 -3.86
CA THR A 144 1.71 -19.41 -4.62
C THR A 144 0.93 -18.11 -4.76
N PHE A 145 0.81 -17.32 -3.69
CA PHE A 145 0.11 -16.04 -3.75
C PHE A 145 0.85 -15.02 -4.60
N ILE A 146 2.18 -14.96 -4.49
CA ILE A 146 3.01 -14.12 -5.36
C ILE A 146 2.76 -14.49 -6.84
N ALA A 147 2.86 -15.77 -7.18
CA ALA A 147 2.70 -16.24 -8.55
C ALA A 147 1.27 -16.06 -9.09
N ARG A 148 0.24 -16.24 -8.24
CA ARG A 148 -1.17 -16.20 -8.65
C ARG A 148 -1.72 -14.78 -8.74
N TYR A 149 -1.30 -13.91 -7.82
CA TYR A 149 -1.90 -12.58 -7.63
C TYR A 149 -0.92 -11.43 -7.90
N ASP A 150 0.29 -11.70 -8.39
CA ASP A 150 1.36 -10.71 -8.59
C ASP A 150 1.64 -9.89 -7.31
N LEU A 151 1.60 -10.58 -6.14
CA LEU A 151 1.79 -9.91 -4.87
C LEU A 151 3.22 -9.42 -4.71
N ASN A 152 3.34 -8.19 -4.22
CA ASN A 152 4.61 -7.60 -3.83
C ASN A 152 4.67 -7.54 -2.30
N ILE A 153 5.39 -8.48 -1.68
CA ILE A 153 5.57 -8.51 -0.22
C ILE A 153 6.92 -7.88 0.13
N GLN A 154 6.91 -6.89 1.00
CA GLN A 154 8.10 -6.15 1.42
C GLN A 154 8.22 -6.17 2.95
N TYR A 155 9.43 -6.45 3.42
CA TYR A 155 9.78 -6.51 4.84
C TYR A 155 10.60 -5.27 5.19
N LEU A 156 10.24 -4.57 6.25
CA LEU A 156 10.92 -3.34 6.65
C LEU A 156 10.81 -3.11 8.17
N ASP A 157 11.74 -2.32 8.70
CA ASP A 157 11.65 -1.85 10.07
C ASP A 157 10.44 -0.89 10.23
N LYS A 158 9.65 -1.11 11.26
CA LYS A 158 8.45 -0.33 11.62
C LYS A 158 8.65 1.19 11.55
N LYS A 159 9.81 1.69 11.93
CA LYS A 159 10.12 3.13 11.90
C LYS A 159 10.09 3.75 10.50
N TYR A 160 10.18 2.93 9.44
CA TYR A 160 10.16 3.40 8.05
C TYR A 160 8.81 3.24 7.36
N THR A 161 7.80 2.63 8.00
CA THR A 161 6.52 2.31 7.34
C THR A 161 5.83 3.56 6.81
N GLY A 162 5.72 4.62 7.60
CA GLY A 162 5.09 5.87 7.16
C GLY A 162 5.81 6.50 5.96
N TYR A 163 7.15 6.51 5.97
CA TYR A 163 7.96 6.95 4.83
C TYR A 163 7.68 6.08 3.60
N LYS A 164 7.69 4.77 3.77
CA LYS A 164 7.49 3.81 2.67
C LYS A 164 6.12 3.95 2.04
N ILE A 165 5.05 4.06 2.84
CA ILE A 165 3.69 4.28 2.35
C ILE A 165 3.65 5.54 1.47
N TYR A 166 4.11 6.68 1.99
CA TYR A 166 4.09 7.93 1.24
C TYR A 166 4.88 7.83 -0.08
N GLN A 167 6.10 7.30 -0.05
CA GLN A 167 6.92 7.18 -1.27
C GLN A 167 6.29 6.23 -2.29
N THR A 168 5.75 5.12 -1.84
CA THR A 168 5.06 4.17 -2.71
C THR A 168 3.90 4.83 -3.44
N MET A 169 3.02 5.55 -2.73
CA MET A 169 1.89 6.26 -3.34
C MET A 169 2.39 7.34 -4.30
N LYS A 170 3.33 8.18 -3.86
CA LYS A 170 3.88 9.27 -4.68
C LYS A 170 4.45 8.78 -6.00
N TYR A 171 5.31 7.74 -5.97
CA TYR A 171 5.93 7.24 -7.20
C TYR A 171 4.98 6.44 -8.06
N HIS A 172 4.02 5.74 -7.48
CA HIS A 172 2.98 5.07 -8.27
C HIS A 172 2.14 6.09 -9.05
N VAL A 173 1.65 7.13 -8.38
CA VAL A 173 0.90 8.23 -9.01
C VAL A 173 1.75 8.92 -10.07
N ARG A 174 3.02 9.20 -9.78
CA ARG A 174 3.94 9.82 -10.75
C ARG A 174 4.05 9.01 -12.05
N GLU A 175 4.29 7.71 -11.94
CA GLU A 175 4.43 6.85 -13.12
C GLU A 175 3.11 6.69 -13.87
N TYR A 176 1.99 6.60 -13.14
CA TYR A 176 0.65 6.60 -13.73
C TYR A 176 0.41 7.87 -14.57
N LEU A 177 0.70 9.06 -14.02
CA LEU A 177 0.57 10.34 -14.72
C LEU A 177 1.50 10.43 -15.94
N LYS A 178 2.72 9.90 -15.85
CA LYS A 178 3.67 9.90 -16.96
C LYS A 178 3.27 8.99 -18.10
N ARG A 179 2.66 7.85 -17.81
CA ARG A 179 2.21 6.89 -18.85
C ARG A 179 0.95 7.36 -19.57
N GLY A 180 0.21 8.31 -19.03
CA GLY A 180 -1.04 8.78 -19.61
C GLY A 180 -2.18 7.77 -19.45
N GLU A 181 -2.18 6.97 -18.40
CA GLU A 181 -3.18 5.94 -18.08
C GLU A 181 -4.39 6.49 -17.31
N TYR A 182 -4.89 7.67 -17.67
CA TYR A 182 -6.00 8.37 -17.00
C TYR A 182 -7.18 8.62 -17.95
#